data_7a0571fa0fb1d7413486b26f0f02f791
#
_entry.id   7a0571fa0fb1d7413486b26f0f02f791
#
_cell.length_a   1.000
_cell.length_b   1.000
_cell.length_c   1.000
_cell.angle_alpha   90.00
_cell.angle_beta   90.00
_cell.angle_gamma   90.00
#
_symmetry.space_group_name_H-M   'P 1'
#
loop_
_entity.id
_entity.type
_entity.pdbx_description
1 polymer ?
#
loop_
_entity_poly.entity_id
_entity_poly.type
_entity_poly.pdbx_seq_one_letter_code
_entity_poly.pdbx_strand_id
1 'polypeptide(L)'
;MGLISPPPHHDIYSIEDIKQLIHDLKNSNPNARVHVKLVAEVGVGTVAAGVAKAFSDVVLISGHDGGTGASPLSSIKHAGLPWELGVAETQQVLVMNKLRDRITVQVDGQMKTGREIGRASWRERV
;
A
#
# COMPACT_ATOMS: atom_id res chain seq x y z
N MET A 1 -18.82 -6.36 17.70
CA MET A 1 -18.31 -6.60 16.35
C MET A 1 -17.22 -7.65 16.41
N GLY A 2 -17.42 -8.73 15.68
CA GLY A 2 -16.43 -9.81 15.66
C GLY A 2 -15.19 -9.43 14.87
N LEU A 3 -14.02 -9.88 15.34
CA LEU A 3 -12.79 -9.73 14.58
C LEU A 3 -12.69 -10.85 13.56
N ILE A 4 -12.45 -10.47 12.32
CA ILE A 4 -12.32 -11.42 11.22
C ILE A 4 -10.86 -11.38 10.74
N SER A 5 -10.30 -12.55 10.44
CA SER A 5 -8.96 -12.61 9.84
C SER A 5 -8.98 -11.82 8.52
N PRO A 6 -7.98 -10.99 8.26
CA PRO A 6 -7.98 -10.19 7.03
C PRO A 6 -8.08 -11.05 5.77
N PRO A 7 -8.96 -10.70 4.83
CA PRO A 7 -9.14 -11.45 3.60
C PRO A 7 -7.87 -11.76 2.83
N PRO A 8 -6.85 -10.88 2.77
CA PRO A 8 -5.65 -11.18 1.99
C PRO A 8 -4.94 -12.48 2.33
N HIS A 9 -5.15 -13.01 3.52
CA HIS A 9 -4.52 -14.26 3.92
C HIS A 9 -5.24 -15.49 3.39
N HIS A 10 -6.51 -15.36 3.01
CA HIS A 10 -7.34 -16.50 2.65
C HIS A 10 -8.10 -16.34 1.34
N ASP A 11 -8.54 -15.13 1.00
CA ASP A 11 -9.51 -14.92 -0.06
C ASP A 11 -9.04 -14.00 -1.20
N ILE A 12 -7.93 -13.28 -1.02
CA ILE A 12 -7.47 -12.33 -2.01
C ILE A 12 -6.15 -12.79 -2.61
N TYR A 13 -6.19 -13.16 -3.89
CA TYR A 13 -5.03 -13.69 -4.62
C TYR A 13 -4.64 -12.84 -5.82
N SER A 14 -5.43 -11.83 -6.18
CA SER A 14 -5.17 -11.00 -7.36
C SER A 14 -5.67 -9.57 -7.14
N ILE A 15 -5.26 -8.67 -8.04
CA ILE A 15 -5.75 -7.28 -8.03
C ILE A 15 -7.24 -7.23 -8.33
N GLU A 16 -7.74 -8.14 -9.15
CA GLU A 16 -9.17 -8.23 -9.44
C GLU A 16 -9.98 -8.54 -8.18
N ASP A 17 -9.47 -9.39 -7.31
CA ASP A 17 -10.12 -9.68 -6.03
C ASP A 17 -10.15 -8.45 -5.13
N ILE A 18 -9.04 -7.69 -5.09
CA ILE A 18 -8.97 -6.43 -4.34
C ILE A 18 -9.97 -5.43 -4.90
N LYS A 19 -10.06 -5.32 -6.22
CA LYS A 19 -11.01 -4.43 -6.88
C LYS A 19 -12.45 -4.76 -6.50
N GLN A 20 -12.80 -6.03 -6.50
CA GLN A 20 -14.13 -6.47 -6.10
C GLN A 20 -14.41 -6.14 -4.64
N LEU A 21 -13.45 -6.36 -3.75
CA LEU A 21 -13.61 -6.04 -2.34
C LEU A 21 -13.78 -4.52 -2.12
N ILE A 22 -13.00 -3.71 -2.82
CA ILE A 22 -13.13 -2.24 -2.73
C ILE A 22 -14.52 -1.81 -3.20
N HIS A 23 -14.99 -2.37 -4.29
CA HIS A 23 -16.31 -2.08 -4.83
C HIS A 23 -17.40 -2.42 -3.81
N ASP A 24 -17.31 -3.59 -3.20
CA ASP A 24 -18.28 -4.05 -2.21
C ASP A 24 -18.26 -3.17 -0.95
N LEU A 25 -17.07 -2.79 -0.48
CA LEU A 25 -16.93 -1.92 0.69
C LEU A 25 -17.52 -0.53 0.43
N LYS A 26 -17.30 0.02 -0.74
CA LYS A 26 -17.84 1.34 -1.10
C LYS A 26 -19.35 1.31 -1.31
N ASN A 27 -19.89 0.18 -1.77
CA ASN A 27 -21.33 0.02 -1.87
C ASN A 27 -21.99 -0.09 -0.50
N SER A 28 -21.31 -0.74 0.45
CA SER A 28 -21.80 -0.87 1.83
C SER A 28 -21.77 0.46 2.57
N ASN A 29 -20.76 1.29 2.30
CA ASN A 29 -20.63 2.62 2.90
C ASN A 29 -20.00 3.59 1.90
N PRO A 30 -20.81 4.30 1.09
CA PRO A 30 -20.28 5.20 0.05
C PRO A 30 -19.43 6.36 0.57
N ASN A 31 -19.55 6.71 1.85
CA ASN A 31 -18.77 7.79 2.45
C ASN A 31 -17.43 7.32 3.02
N ALA A 32 -17.19 6.04 3.06
CA ALA A 32 -15.94 5.50 3.60
C ALA A 32 -14.80 5.63 2.58
N ARG A 33 -13.61 5.89 3.10
CA ARG A 33 -12.37 5.82 2.31
C ARG A 33 -11.78 4.43 2.47
N VAL A 34 -11.31 3.86 1.38
CA VAL A 34 -10.69 2.53 1.39
C VAL A 34 -9.18 2.69 1.30
N HIS A 35 -8.48 2.11 2.25
CA HIS A 35 -7.02 2.12 2.32
C HIS A 35 -6.51 0.71 2.07
N VAL A 36 -5.49 0.59 1.24
CA VAL A 36 -4.81 -0.69 0.98
C VAL A 36 -3.37 -0.58 1.44
N LYS A 37 -2.91 -1.55 2.20
CA LYS A 37 -1.53 -1.60 2.68
C LYS A 37 -0.72 -2.57 1.82
N LEU A 38 0.43 -2.08 1.37
CA LEU A 38 1.39 -2.87 0.61
C LEU A 38 2.75 -2.82 1.29
N VAL A 39 3.49 -3.91 1.22
CA VAL A 39 4.85 -3.96 1.74
C VAL A 39 5.80 -3.43 0.67
N ALA A 40 6.80 -2.63 1.10
CA ALA A 40 7.83 -2.13 0.21
C ALA A 40 8.71 -3.31 -0.27
N GLU A 41 8.52 -3.70 -1.50
CA GLU A 41 9.28 -4.77 -2.15
C GLU A 41 9.47 -4.42 -3.62
N VAL A 42 10.34 -5.14 -4.30
CA VAL A 42 10.52 -4.95 -5.74
C VAL A 42 9.20 -5.27 -6.45
N GLY A 43 8.74 -4.34 -7.27
CA GLY A 43 7.46 -4.47 -7.98
C GLY A 43 6.27 -3.86 -7.27
N VAL A 44 6.44 -3.28 -6.07
CA VAL A 44 5.35 -2.66 -5.32
C VAL A 44 4.67 -1.54 -6.10
N GLY A 45 5.42 -0.82 -6.93
CA GLY A 45 4.85 0.24 -7.75
C GLY A 45 3.81 -0.27 -8.74
N THR A 46 4.05 -1.42 -9.35
CA THR A 46 3.10 -2.05 -10.26
C THR A 46 1.82 -2.45 -9.52
N VAL A 47 1.96 -3.03 -8.33
CA VAL A 47 0.81 -3.39 -7.50
C VAL A 47 0.04 -2.14 -7.08
N ALA A 48 0.75 -1.09 -6.68
CA ALA A 48 0.13 0.18 -6.31
C ALA A 48 -0.64 0.81 -7.48
N ALA A 49 -0.12 0.71 -8.70
CA ALA A 49 -0.84 1.18 -9.89
C ALA A 49 -2.14 0.40 -10.08
N GLY A 50 -2.11 -0.91 -9.89
CA GLY A 50 -3.32 -1.73 -9.94
C GLY A 50 -4.33 -1.35 -8.86
N VAL A 51 -3.87 -1.09 -7.65
CA VAL A 51 -4.70 -0.63 -6.53
C VAL A 51 -5.34 0.73 -6.83
N ALA A 52 -4.57 1.65 -7.43
CA ALA A 52 -5.11 2.96 -7.83
C ALA A 52 -6.20 2.81 -8.92
N LYS A 53 -5.98 1.93 -9.88
CA LYS A 53 -6.98 1.64 -10.91
C LYS A 53 -8.21 0.95 -10.33
N ALA A 54 -8.09 0.29 -9.21
CA ALA A 54 -9.20 -0.36 -8.52
C ALA A 54 -9.99 0.62 -7.63
N PHE A 55 -9.68 1.91 -7.69
CA PHE A 55 -10.37 2.99 -6.97
C PHE A 55 -10.17 2.99 -5.46
N SER A 56 -9.04 2.48 -4.98
CA SER A 56 -8.62 2.72 -3.60
C SER A 56 -8.35 4.21 -3.39
N ASP A 57 -8.68 4.73 -2.23
CA ASP A 57 -8.46 6.14 -1.92
C ASP A 57 -7.03 6.39 -1.43
N VAL A 58 -6.47 5.44 -0.71
CA VAL A 58 -5.14 5.55 -0.11
C VAL A 58 -4.40 4.24 -0.28
N VAL A 59 -3.12 4.32 -0.62
CA VAL A 59 -2.21 3.18 -0.55
C VAL A 59 -1.14 3.48 0.49
N LEU A 60 -0.98 2.57 1.45
CA LEU A 60 0.05 2.67 2.48
C LEU A 60 1.22 1.78 2.07
N ILE A 61 2.37 2.39 1.84
CA ILE A 61 3.61 1.67 1.55
C ILE A 61 4.36 1.49 2.86
N SER A 62 4.44 0.25 3.32
CA SER A 62 5.04 -0.08 4.60
C SER A 62 6.44 -0.63 4.39
N GLY A 63 7.44 -0.03 5.04
CA GLY A 63 8.79 -0.58 5.06
C GLY A 63 8.82 -1.93 5.78
N HIS A 64 9.96 -2.64 5.67
CA HIS A 64 10.09 -3.96 6.27
C HIS A 64 9.83 -3.97 7.78
N ASP A 65 10.12 -2.86 8.46
CA ASP A 65 9.89 -2.74 9.90
C ASP A 65 8.41 -2.51 10.25
N GLY A 66 7.60 -2.13 9.29
CA GLY A 66 6.15 -1.98 9.46
C GLY A 66 5.36 -3.22 9.07
N GLY A 67 6.05 -4.28 8.65
CA GLY A 67 5.40 -5.53 8.27
C GLY A 67 4.90 -6.32 9.47
N THR A 68 4.05 -7.30 9.21
CA THR A 68 3.52 -8.13 10.29
C THR A 68 4.54 -9.14 10.79
N GLY A 69 4.70 -9.21 12.11
CA GLY A 69 5.54 -10.21 12.75
C GLY A 69 4.90 -11.60 12.82
N ALA A 70 3.64 -11.72 12.44
CA ALA A 70 2.92 -12.98 12.44
C ALA A 70 3.08 -13.79 11.15
N SER A 71 3.77 -13.23 10.17
CA SER A 71 4.01 -13.92 8.89
C SER A 71 4.95 -15.11 9.06
N PRO A 72 4.88 -16.12 8.19
CA PRO A 72 5.87 -17.20 8.17
C PRO A 72 7.29 -16.67 8.06
N LEU A 73 8.25 -17.41 8.62
CA LEU A 73 9.64 -16.98 8.66
C LEU A 73 10.20 -16.67 7.27
N SER A 74 9.83 -17.43 6.25
CA SER A 74 10.24 -17.17 4.87
C SER A 74 9.77 -15.81 4.38
N SER A 75 8.53 -15.44 4.68
CA SER A 75 7.98 -14.13 4.32
C SER A 75 8.66 -13.00 5.08
N ILE A 76 8.96 -13.21 6.37
CA ILE A 76 9.65 -12.22 7.19
C ILE A 76 11.06 -11.96 6.66
N LYS A 77 11.78 -13.01 6.27
CA LYS A 77 13.15 -12.90 5.77
C LYS A 77 13.25 -12.26 4.39
N HIS A 78 12.25 -12.48 3.55
CA HIS A 78 12.27 -12.02 2.16
C HIS A 78 11.34 -10.84 1.89
N ALA A 79 10.48 -10.49 2.85
CA ALA A 79 9.56 -9.39 2.71
C ALA A 79 10.24 -8.08 3.10
N GLY A 80 10.15 -7.14 2.21
CA GLY A 80 10.37 -5.78 2.57
C GLY A 80 11.74 -5.22 2.26
N LEU A 81 11.68 -4.11 1.62
CA LEU A 81 12.75 -3.16 1.43
C LEU A 81 12.52 -2.00 2.40
N PRO A 82 13.53 -1.14 2.61
CA PRO A 82 13.29 0.12 3.31
C PRO A 82 12.18 0.91 2.63
N TRP A 83 11.43 1.67 3.42
CA TRP A 83 10.29 2.43 2.90
C TRP A 83 10.67 3.42 1.79
N GLU A 84 11.90 3.94 1.83
CA GLU A 84 12.38 4.90 0.84
C GLU A 84 12.37 4.34 -0.57
N LEU A 85 12.78 3.09 -0.72
CA LEU A 85 12.80 2.42 -2.02
C LEU A 85 11.39 2.11 -2.49
N GLY A 86 10.54 1.65 -1.58
CA GLY A 86 9.14 1.34 -1.91
C GLY A 86 8.36 2.57 -2.35
N VAL A 87 8.47 3.68 -1.60
CA VAL A 87 7.76 4.90 -1.95
C VAL A 87 8.31 5.54 -3.23
N ALA A 88 9.62 5.45 -3.46
CA ALA A 88 10.22 5.98 -4.68
C ALA A 88 9.70 5.26 -5.92
N GLU A 89 9.69 3.94 -5.89
CA GLU A 89 9.16 3.14 -6.99
C GLU A 89 7.67 3.43 -7.21
N THR A 90 6.89 3.46 -6.14
CA THR A 90 5.46 3.74 -6.20
C THR A 90 5.18 5.10 -6.82
N GLN A 91 5.88 6.14 -6.36
CA GLN A 91 5.73 7.49 -6.90
C GLN A 91 6.04 7.51 -8.40
N GLN A 92 7.15 6.91 -8.79
CA GLN A 92 7.58 6.89 -10.17
C GLN A 92 6.57 6.17 -11.07
N VAL A 93 6.09 5.00 -10.68
CA VAL A 93 5.13 4.23 -11.47
C VAL A 93 3.79 4.94 -11.57
N LEU A 94 3.31 5.51 -10.46
CA LEU A 94 2.04 6.24 -10.47
C LEU A 94 2.09 7.48 -11.36
N VAL A 95 3.20 8.22 -11.32
CA VAL A 95 3.38 9.39 -12.20
C VAL A 95 3.44 8.97 -13.66
N MET A 96 4.21 7.93 -13.97
CA MET A 96 4.35 7.44 -15.35
C MET A 96 3.01 6.98 -15.94
N ASN A 97 2.12 6.46 -15.12
CA ASN A 97 0.81 5.95 -15.55
C ASN A 97 -0.31 6.98 -15.36
N LYS A 98 0.01 8.22 -14.98
CA LYS A 98 -0.96 9.30 -14.74
C LYS A 98 -2.00 8.95 -13.67
N LEU A 99 -1.56 8.22 -12.64
CA LEU A 99 -2.41 7.78 -11.55
C LEU A 99 -2.13 8.50 -10.23
N ARG A 100 -1.04 9.27 -10.15
CA ARG A 100 -0.57 9.83 -8.89
C ARG A 100 -1.59 10.74 -8.22
N ASP A 101 -2.33 11.51 -8.98
CA ASP A 101 -3.35 12.42 -8.49
C ASP A 101 -4.67 11.73 -8.10
N ARG A 102 -4.81 10.45 -8.43
CA ARG A 102 -6.02 9.68 -8.11
C ARG A 102 -5.98 9.03 -6.75
N ILE A 103 -4.82 8.97 -6.09
CA ILE A 103 -4.62 8.21 -4.87
C ILE A 103 -3.66 8.95 -3.94
N THR A 104 -3.93 8.87 -2.64
CA THR A 104 -3.02 9.36 -1.62
C THR A 104 -2.04 8.26 -1.25
N VAL A 105 -0.76 8.60 -1.20
CA VAL A 105 0.28 7.67 -0.79
C VAL A 105 0.67 7.95 0.65
N GLN A 106 0.62 6.94 1.50
CA GLN A 106 1.09 7.00 2.88
C GLN A 106 2.30 6.09 3.04
N VAL A 107 3.13 6.38 4.02
CA VAL A 107 4.35 5.62 4.26
C VAL A 107 4.48 5.35 5.75
N ASP A 108 4.89 4.14 6.12
CA ASP A 108 5.31 3.82 7.48
C ASP A 108 6.54 2.91 7.48
N GLY A 109 7.06 2.60 8.65
CA GLY A 109 8.22 1.73 8.81
C GLY A 109 9.48 2.49 9.19
N GLN A 110 9.69 2.73 10.48
CA GLN A 110 10.92 3.31 11.05
C GLN A 110 11.33 4.68 10.49
N MET A 111 10.41 5.60 10.47
CA MET A 111 10.71 6.99 10.18
C MET A 111 11.14 7.69 11.49
N LYS A 112 12.44 7.84 11.68
CA LYS A 112 12.99 8.26 12.97
C LYS A 112 13.41 9.71 13.04
N THR A 113 13.64 10.36 11.91
CA THR A 113 14.15 11.74 11.87
C THR A 113 13.22 12.64 11.07
N GLY A 114 13.31 13.96 11.35
CA GLY A 114 12.58 14.94 10.57
C GLY A 114 12.98 14.95 9.09
N ARG A 115 14.23 14.59 8.79
CA ARG A 115 14.71 14.48 7.42
C ARG A 115 13.99 13.36 6.66
N GLU A 116 13.77 12.22 7.30
CA GLU A 116 13.05 11.11 6.70
C GLU A 116 11.59 11.49 6.43
N ILE A 117 10.95 12.16 7.37
CA ILE A 117 9.58 12.65 7.21
C ILE A 117 9.51 13.66 6.08
N GLY A 118 10.50 14.55 5.98
CA GLY A 118 10.60 15.53 4.91
C GLY A 118 10.73 14.87 3.53
N ARG A 119 11.53 13.80 3.44
CA ARG A 119 11.67 13.06 2.18
C ARG A 119 10.37 12.39 1.76
N ALA A 120 9.63 11.81 2.69
CA ALA A 120 8.34 11.21 2.40
C ALA A 120 7.35 12.26 1.88
N SER A 121 7.26 13.40 2.56
CA SER A 121 6.39 14.50 2.14
C SER A 121 6.76 15.04 0.76
N TRP A 122 8.06 15.17 0.48
CA TRP A 122 8.54 15.60 -0.84
C TRP A 122 8.09 14.63 -1.94
N ARG A 123 8.23 13.34 -1.70
CA ARG A 123 7.85 12.33 -2.68
C ARG A 123 6.35 12.25 -2.90
N GLU A 124 5.56 12.54 -1.88
CA GLU A 124 4.11 12.62 -2.02
C GLU A 124 3.66 13.79 -2.89
N ARG A 125 4.40 14.87 -2.88
CA ARG A 125 4.03 16.10 -3.59
C ARG A 125 4.44 16.10 -5.06
N VAL A 126 5.39 15.30 -5.41
CA VAL A 126 5.91 15.22 -6.78
C VAL A 126 5.22 14.14 -7.67
#